data_fbb7fb96a59b8e0a18216fb26d114559
#
_entry.id   fbb7fb96a59b8e0a18216fb26d114559
#
_cell.length_a   1.000
_cell.length_b   1.000
_cell.length_c   1.000
_cell.angle_alpha   90.00
_cell.angle_beta   90.00
_cell.angle_gamma   90.00
#
_symmetry.space_group_name_H-M   'P 1'
#
loop_
_entity.id
_entity.type
_entity.pdbx_description
1 polymer ?
#
loop_
_entity_poly.entity_id
_entity_poly.type
_entity_poly.pdbx_seq_one_letter_code
_entity_poly.pdbx_strand_id
1 'polypeptide(L)'
;MKKRITSICLIILMLCAMCGTSVFAAELPSENMVSPMYLHNDYFTGGTGTMNSIAGSQSKIFNSSSGSISANARVTNVELNVTVSRGSIPFYIVVESPNGYQAERYISTSGKVEFDEFNDFYPKGTWKIYIYNRGSAF
;
A
#
# COMPACT_ATOMS: atom_id res chain seq x y z
N MET A 1 18.92 10.11 -74.68
CA MET A 1 17.95 9.29 -73.89
C MET A 1 18.54 8.64 -72.65
N LYS A 2 19.78 8.30 -72.60
CA LYS A 2 20.40 7.61 -71.40
C LYS A 2 20.48 8.50 -70.12
N LYS A 3 20.57 9.81 -70.24
CA LYS A 3 20.70 10.73 -69.12
C LYS A 3 19.41 11.00 -68.37
N ARG A 4 18.24 10.76 -68.98
CA ARG A 4 16.96 10.99 -68.31
C ARG A 4 16.50 9.79 -67.45
N ILE A 5 16.97 8.59 -67.77
CA ILE A 5 16.65 7.39 -67.01
C ILE A 5 17.38 7.35 -65.70
N THR A 6 18.65 7.80 -65.70
CA THR A 6 19.42 7.89 -64.45
C THR A 6 18.91 8.89 -63.45
N SER A 7 18.32 9.98 -63.94
CA SER A 7 17.73 11.02 -63.08
C SER A 7 16.46 10.52 -62.39
N ILE A 8 15.64 9.78 -63.11
CA ILE A 8 14.39 9.21 -62.54
C ILE A 8 14.69 8.11 -61.54
N CYS A 9 15.68 7.27 -61.77
CA CYS A 9 16.12 6.26 -60.80
C CYS A 9 16.66 6.89 -59.49
N LEU A 10 17.40 8.02 -59.60
CA LEU A 10 17.94 8.70 -58.44
C LEU A 10 16.81 9.31 -57.56
N ILE A 11 15.79 9.86 -58.21
CA ILE A 11 14.62 10.44 -57.52
C ILE A 11 13.84 9.31 -56.78
N ILE A 12 13.64 8.19 -57.40
CA ILE A 12 12.95 7.05 -56.78
C ILE A 12 13.75 6.50 -55.59
N LEU A 13 15.09 6.44 -55.71
CA LEU A 13 15.93 5.99 -54.60
C LEU A 13 15.89 6.97 -53.44
N MET A 14 15.85 8.28 -53.70
CA MET A 14 15.70 9.27 -52.67
C MET A 14 14.33 9.24 -51.97
N LEU A 15 13.28 8.98 -52.73
CA LEU A 15 11.95 8.84 -52.14
C LEU A 15 11.82 7.59 -51.24
N CYS A 16 12.44 6.50 -51.60
CA CYS A 16 12.48 5.31 -50.75
C CYS A 16 13.28 5.51 -49.43
N ALA A 17 14.34 6.32 -49.51
CA ALA A 17 15.12 6.63 -48.31
C ALA A 17 14.35 7.52 -47.32
N MET A 18 13.44 8.34 -47.78
CA MET A 18 12.61 9.18 -46.93
C MET A 18 11.42 8.44 -46.32
N CYS A 19 10.94 7.39 -46.92
CA CYS A 19 9.89 6.57 -46.31
C CYS A 19 10.37 5.65 -45.19
N GLY A 20 11.68 5.37 -45.13
CA GLY A 20 12.24 4.51 -44.10
C GLY A 20 12.42 5.16 -42.72
N THR A 21 12.41 6.48 -42.67
CA THR A 21 12.63 7.21 -41.42
C THR A 21 11.35 7.50 -40.63
N SER A 22 10.20 7.43 -41.28
CA SER A 22 8.92 7.68 -40.60
C SER A 22 8.42 6.49 -39.78
N VAL A 23 8.91 5.29 -40.04
CA VAL A 23 8.49 4.09 -39.31
C VAL A 23 9.12 4.01 -37.90
N PHE A 24 10.32 4.56 -37.73
CA PHE A 24 10.98 4.58 -36.42
C PHE A 24 10.39 5.59 -35.42
N ALA A 25 9.79 6.66 -35.91
CA ALA A 25 9.22 7.66 -35.04
C ALA A 25 7.84 7.25 -34.45
N ALA A 26 7.18 6.27 -35.04
CA ALA A 26 5.87 5.82 -34.59
C ALA A 26 5.93 4.77 -33.47
N GLU A 27 7.04 4.05 -33.32
CA GLU A 27 7.17 3.02 -32.28
C GLU A 27 7.68 3.56 -30.95
N LEU A 28 8.45 4.63 -30.94
CA LEU A 28 8.99 5.22 -29.74
C LEU A 28 7.97 5.83 -28.78
N PRO A 29 6.87 6.44 -29.22
CA PRO A 29 5.88 6.98 -28.29
C PRO A 29 5.00 5.92 -27.64
N SER A 30 4.84 4.75 -28.23
CA SER A 30 3.96 3.72 -27.70
C SER A 30 4.60 2.89 -26.59
N GLU A 31 5.91 2.79 -26.56
CA GLU A 31 6.62 2.06 -25.51
C GLU A 31 6.72 2.87 -24.21
N ASN A 32 6.63 4.18 -24.30
CA ASN A 32 6.64 5.05 -23.13
C ASN A 32 5.26 5.37 -22.58
N MET A 33 4.23 4.81 -23.14
CA MET A 33 2.94 4.76 -22.49
C MET A 33 2.92 3.62 -21.45
N VAL A 34 3.84 3.66 -20.54
CA VAL A 34 3.56 3.19 -19.20
C VAL A 34 2.42 4.08 -18.75
N SER A 35 1.20 3.56 -18.78
CA SER A 35 0.07 4.20 -18.12
C SER A 35 0.58 4.68 -16.78
N PRO A 36 0.43 5.97 -16.41
CA PRO A 36 0.81 6.40 -15.09
C PRO A 36 0.10 5.44 -14.15
N MET A 37 0.88 4.69 -13.40
CA MET A 37 0.38 3.79 -12.39
C MET A 37 -0.27 4.73 -11.38
N TYR A 38 -1.56 4.95 -11.53
CA TYR A 38 -2.34 5.65 -10.53
C TYR A 38 -2.25 4.79 -9.29
N LEU A 39 -1.37 5.19 -8.37
CA LEU A 39 -1.39 4.71 -7.02
C LEU A 39 -2.73 5.16 -6.42
N HIS A 40 -3.72 4.31 -6.56
CA HIS A 40 -4.97 4.51 -5.87
C HIS A 40 -4.74 4.14 -4.42
N ASN A 41 -4.63 5.15 -3.57
CA ASN A 41 -4.61 4.94 -2.14
C ASN A 41 -6.04 4.71 -1.67
N ASP A 42 -6.28 3.54 -1.14
CA ASP A 42 -7.53 3.17 -0.50
C ASP A 42 -7.28 2.87 0.97
N TYR A 43 -8.33 2.93 1.78
CA TYR A 43 -8.24 2.59 3.19
C TYR A 43 -9.49 1.87 3.65
N PHE A 44 -9.35 1.05 4.66
CA PHE A 44 -10.48 0.51 5.42
C PHE A 44 -10.34 0.91 6.88
N THR A 45 -11.46 1.07 7.55
CA THR A 45 -11.53 1.48 8.95
C THR A 45 -12.31 0.46 9.76
N GLY A 46 -12.02 0.41 11.04
CA GLY A 46 -12.74 -0.37 12.01
C GLY A 46 -12.68 0.30 13.37
N GLY A 47 -13.52 -0.12 14.27
CA GLY A 47 -13.54 0.37 15.64
C GLY A 47 -13.68 -0.78 16.63
N THR A 48 -13.01 -0.66 17.76
CA THR A 48 -13.06 -1.66 18.81
C THR A 48 -14.15 -1.36 19.86
N GLY A 49 -14.60 -0.09 19.91
CA GLY A 49 -15.31 0.38 21.08
C GLY A 49 -14.42 0.37 22.33
N THR A 50 -15.02 0.25 23.51
CA THR A 50 -14.30 0.22 24.77
C THR A 50 -13.60 -1.13 24.98
N MET A 51 -12.30 -1.07 25.26
CA MET A 51 -11.47 -2.22 25.57
C MET A 51 -11.08 -2.16 27.06
N ASN A 52 -11.21 -3.28 27.74
CA ASN A 52 -10.82 -3.40 29.15
C ASN A 52 -9.83 -4.55 29.30
N SER A 53 -8.77 -4.29 30.03
CA SER A 53 -7.80 -5.28 30.46
C SER A 53 -7.67 -5.21 31.98
N ILE A 54 -7.82 -6.36 32.63
CA ILE A 54 -7.52 -6.51 34.07
C ILE A 54 -6.06 -6.87 34.21
N ALA A 55 -5.40 -6.48 35.29
CA ALA A 55 -3.97 -6.70 35.54
C ALA A 55 -3.55 -8.13 35.19
N GLY A 56 -2.57 -8.24 34.28
CA GLY A 56 -2.06 -9.53 33.80
C GLY A 56 -2.95 -10.27 32.78
N SER A 57 -4.11 -9.73 32.43
CA SER A 57 -5.04 -10.35 31.46
C SER A 57 -5.09 -9.58 30.17
N GLN A 58 -5.31 -10.31 29.09
CA GLN A 58 -5.59 -9.74 27.77
C GLN A 58 -7.07 -9.32 27.68
N SER A 59 -7.35 -8.24 26.95
CA SER A 59 -8.72 -7.87 26.61
C SER A 59 -9.35 -8.86 25.63
N LYS A 60 -10.65 -8.70 25.40
CA LYS A 60 -11.30 -9.31 24.24
C LYS A 60 -10.58 -8.92 22.95
N ILE A 61 -10.45 -9.85 22.02
CA ILE A 61 -9.91 -9.59 20.69
C ILE A 61 -11.00 -8.99 19.81
N PHE A 62 -10.68 -7.87 19.18
CA PHE A 62 -11.54 -7.21 18.20
C PHE A 62 -11.02 -7.50 16.81
N ASN A 63 -11.93 -7.88 15.93
CA ASN A 63 -11.61 -8.20 14.55
C ASN A 63 -12.07 -7.08 13.62
N SER A 64 -11.20 -6.70 12.69
CA SER A 64 -11.52 -5.80 11.60
C SER A 64 -11.23 -6.47 10.27
N SER A 65 -12.21 -6.53 9.39
CA SER A 65 -12.05 -7.14 8.07
C SER A 65 -11.73 -6.07 7.03
N SER A 66 -10.76 -6.35 6.20
CA SER A 66 -10.39 -5.46 5.10
C SER A 66 -11.40 -5.41 3.95
N GLY A 67 -12.32 -6.36 3.87
CA GLY A 67 -13.25 -6.48 2.74
C GLY A 67 -12.55 -6.90 1.43
N SER A 68 -13.08 -6.42 0.31
CA SER A 68 -12.51 -6.68 -1.01
C SER A 68 -11.31 -5.78 -1.27
N ILE A 69 -10.18 -6.38 -1.59
CA ILE A 69 -8.92 -5.68 -1.83
C ILE A 69 -8.25 -6.25 -3.08
N SER A 70 -7.63 -5.37 -3.88
CA SER A 70 -6.84 -5.77 -5.04
C SER A 70 -5.71 -6.73 -4.66
N ALA A 71 -5.42 -7.70 -5.52
CA ALA A 71 -4.34 -8.66 -5.31
C ALA A 71 -2.95 -8.00 -5.18
N ASN A 72 -2.77 -6.84 -5.79
CA ASN A 72 -1.51 -6.10 -5.76
C ASN A 72 -1.42 -5.05 -4.64
N ALA A 73 -2.46 -4.93 -3.83
CA ALA A 73 -2.47 -3.97 -2.73
C ALA A 73 -1.38 -4.28 -1.70
N ARG A 74 -0.80 -3.24 -1.16
CA ARG A 74 0.17 -3.31 -0.07
C ARG A 74 -0.18 -2.29 0.99
N VAL A 75 0.04 -2.65 2.24
CA VAL A 75 -0.10 -1.73 3.37
C VAL A 75 0.96 -0.65 3.26
N THR A 76 0.54 0.59 3.39
CA THR A 76 1.46 1.75 3.45
C THR A 76 1.51 2.35 4.84
N ASN A 77 0.48 2.16 5.64
CA ASN A 77 0.44 2.58 7.03
C ASN A 77 -0.70 1.87 7.77
N VAL A 78 -0.48 1.54 9.03
CA VAL A 78 -1.52 1.14 9.97
C VAL A 78 -1.53 2.15 11.12
N GLU A 79 -2.69 2.74 11.34
CA GLU A 79 -2.87 3.81 12.30
C GLU A 79 -4.04 3.52 13.23
N LEU A 80 -3.85 3.75 14.51
CA LEU A 80 -4.90 3.68 15.53
C LEU A 80 -5.06 5.01 16.24
N ASN A 81 -6.28 5.47 16.39
CA ASN A 81 -6.63 6.56 17.29
C ASN A 81 -7.07 5.96 18.63
N VAL A 82 -6.27 6.16 19.66
CA VAL A 82 -6.49 5.59 20.99
C VAL A 82 -6.98 6.65 21.95
N THR A 83 -8.07 6.38 22.63
CA THR A 83 -8.56 7.21 23.74
C THR A 83 -8.38 6.45 25.05
N VAL A 84 -7.56 6.99 25.93
CA VAL A 84 -7.31 6.41 27.25
C VAL A 84 -8.29 7.03 28.27
N SER A 85 -9.04 6.20 28.95
CA SER A 85 -9.95 6.64 30.00
C SER A 85 -9.18 7.18 31.21
N ARG A 86 -9.76 8.18 31.86
CA ARG A 86 -9.17 8.79 33.06
C ARG A 86 -8.96 7.72 34.16
N GLY A 87 -7.76 7.70 34.74
CA GLY A 87 -7.43 6.74 35.79
C GLY A 87 -7.00 5.35 35.29
N SER A 88 -6.90 5.15 33.99
CA SER A 88 -6.35 3.92 33.43
C SER A 88 -4.87 3.83 33.70
N ILE A 89 -4.41 2.64 34.02
CA ILE A 89 -2.97 2.33 34.06
C ILE A 89 -2.46 2.14 32.63
N PRO A 90 -1.17 2.39 32.37
CA PRO A 90 -0.58 2.15 31.07
C PRO A 90 -0.71 0.68 30.65
N PHE A 91 -0.84 0.47 29.34
CA PHE A 91 -1.06 -0.84 28.75
C PHE A 91 -0.31 -0.95 27.41
N TYR A 92 -0.29 -2.15 26.87
CA TYR A 92 0.19 -2.40 25.50
C TYR A 92 -1.02 -2.64 24.60
N ILE A 93 -1.01 -2.01 23.43
CA ILE A 93 -1.94 -2.32 22.35
C ILE A 93 -1.22 -3.17 21.33
N VAL A 94 -1.85 -4.25 20.91
CA VAL A 94 -1.33 -5.19 19.92
C VAL A 94 -2.21 -5.17 18.70
N VAL A 95 -1.58 -5.10 17.55
CA VAL A 95 -2.20 -5.33 16.25
C VAL A 95 -1.62 -6.61 15.66
N GLU A 96 -2.50 -7.50 15.22
CA GLU A 96 -2.12 -8.71 14.50
C GLU A 96 -2.66 -8.64 13.08
N SER A 97 -1.78 -8.80 12.11
CA SER A 97 -2.11 -8.84 10.69
C SER A 97 -2.75 -10.17 10.29
N PRO A 98 -3.40 -10.27 9.11
CA PRO A 98 -4.03 -11.49 8.65
C PRO A 98 -3.10 -12.70 8.53
N ASN A 99 -1.81 -12.48 8.36
CA ASN A 99 -0.79 -13.54 8.31
C ASN A 99 -0.24 -13.95 9.69
N GLY A 100 -0.78 -13.37 10.78
CA GLY A 100 -0.40 -13.69 12.16
C GLY A 100 0.78 -12.91 12.71
N TYR A 101 1.34 -11.94 11.95
CA TYR A 101 2.39 -11.07 12.48
C TYR A 101 1.80 -10.07 13.49
N GLN A 102 2.47 -9.88 14.61
CA GLN A 102 2.04 -9.01 15.70
C GLN A 102 3.03 -7.88 15.93
N ALA A 103 2.51 -6.68 16.14
CA ALA A 103 3.26 -5.54 16.60
C ALA A 103 2.57 -4.89 17.79
N GLU A 104 3.33 -4.38 18.74
CA GLU A 104 2.81 -3.77 19.97
C GLU A 104 3.33 -2.36 20.21
N ARG A 105 2.53 -1.55 20.90
CA ARG A 105 2.92 -0.21 21.36
C ARG A 105 2.48 -0.01 22.80
N TYR A 106 3.38 0.61 23.58
CA TYR A 106 3.08 1.04 24.94
C TYR A 106 2.25 2.32 24.92
N ILE A 107 1.15 2.32 25.63
CA ILE A 107 0.18 3.41 25.69
C ILE A 107 0.04 3.89 27.13
N SER A 108 0.32 5.16 27.34
CA SER A 108 0.11 5.85 28.62
C SER A 108 -0.85 7.04 28.51
N THR A 109 -1.06 7.56 27.31
CA THR A 109 -1.90 8.72 27.04
C THR A 109 -2.69 8.51 25.74
N SER A 110 -3.78 9.23 25.62
CA SER A 110 -4.58 9.26 24.38
C SER A 110 -3.77 9.86 23.24
N GLY A 111 -3.96 9.34 22.04
CA GLY A 111 -3.31 9.86 20.85
C GLY A 111 -3.35 8.89 19.67
N LYS A 112 -2.66 9.30 18.64
CA LYS A 112 -2.45 8.56 17.42
C LYS A 112 -1.28 7.60 17.61
N VAL A 113 -1.43 6.37 17.14
CA VAL A 113 -0.41 5.32 17.21
C VAL A 113 -0.23 4.74 15.83
N GLU A 114 0.99 4.69 15.37
CA GLU A 114 1.34 4.18 14.03
C GLU A 114 2.18 2.91 14.13
N PHE A 115 1.98 2.02 13.15
CA PHE A 115 2.66 0.74 13.03
C PHE A 115 3.20 0.62 11.61
N ASP A 116 4.46 0.90 11.43
CA ASP A 116 5.20 0.81 10.17
C ASP A 116 5.71 -0.60 9.87
N GLU A 117 5.71 -1.48 10.87
CA GLU A 117 6.12 -2.88 10.74
C GLU A 117 5.24 -3.68 9.76
N PHE A 118 4.03 -3.21 9.49
CA PHE A 118 3.11 -3.83 8.55
C PHE A 118 3.25 -3.31 7.11
N ASN A 119 4.12 -2.36 6.86
CA ASN A 119 4.34 -1.82 5.52
C ASN A 119 4.73 -2.96 4.57
N ASP A 120 4.24 -2.87 3.34
CA ASP A 120 4.40 -3.87 2.27
C ASP A 120 3.68 -5.21 2.49
N PHE A 121 2.99 -5.40 3.62
CA PHE A 121 2.16 -6.59 3.83
C PHE A 121 0.94 -6.57 2.92
N TYR A 122 0.42 -7.76 2.59
CA TYR A 122 -0.85 -7.88 1.89
C TYR A 122 -2.01 -7.65 2.88
N PRO A 123 -2.86 -6.63 2.64
CA PRO A 123 -3.81 -6.19 3.66
C PRO A 123 -5.08 -7.04 3.78
N LYS A 124 -5.35 -7.93 2.82
CA LYS A 124 -6.60 -8.69 2.80
C LYS A 124 -6.70 -9.69 3.93
N GLY A 125 -7.82 -9.68 4.61
CA GLY A 125 -8.14 -10.65 5.64
C GLY A 125 -8.63 -9.99 6.93
N THR A 126 -8.50 -10.70 8.03
CA THR A 126 -8.93 -10.22 9.34
C THR A 126 -7.75 -9.72 10.14
N TRP A 127 -7.80 -8.47 10.50
CA TRP A 127 -6.89 -7.82 11.44
C TRP A 127 -7.46 -7.95 12.84
N LYS A 128 -6.60 -8.20 13.82
CA LYS A 128 -7.00 -8.33 15.22
C LYS A 128 -6.35 -7.25 16.06
N ILE A 129 -7.09 -6.73 17.00
CA ILE A 129 -6.64 -5.69 17.93
C ILE A 129 -7.04 -6.10 19.33
N TYR A 130 -6.11 -6.01 20.26
CA TYR A 130 -6.36 -6.24 21.68
C TYR A 130 -5.38 -5.45 22.54
N ILE A 131 -5.67 -5.32 23.81
CA ILE A 131 -4.80 -4.69 24.80
C ILE A 131 -4.48 -5.66 25.93
N TYR A 132 -3.33 -5.46 26.54
CA TYR A 132 -2.96 -6.14 27.78
C TYR A 132 -2.06 -5.23 28.64
N ASN A 133 -2.00 -5.50 29.93
CA ASN A 133 -0.99 -4.91 30.78
C ASN A 133 -0.16 -6.04 31.42
N ARG A 134 1.08 -5.75 31.73
CA ARG A 134 1.99 -6.77 32.32
C ARG A 134 1.77 -6.98 33.82
N GLY A 135 0.81 -6.26 34.42
CA GLY A 135 0.65 -6.21 35.85
C GLY A 135 1.82 -5.49 36.53
N SER A 136 1.60 -4.88 37.67
CA SER A 136 2.70 -4.47 38.52
C SER A 136 3.23 -5.73 39.21
N ALA A 137 4.46 -6.12 38.94
CA ALA A 137 5.15 -7.03 39.82
C ALA A 137 5.35 -6.28 41.15
N PHE A 138 4.61 -6.66 42.17
CA PHE A 138 4.84 -6.23 43.53
C PHE A 138 5.94 -7.12 44.15
#